data_26458bfe09f31eab9403d2fa1899f479
#
_entry.id   26458bfe09f31eab9403d2fa1899f479
#
_cell.length_a   1.000
_cell.length_b   1.000
_cell.length_c   1.000
_cell.angle_alpha   90.00
_cell.angle_beta   90.00
_cell.angle_gamma   90.00
#
_symmetry.space_group_name_H-M   'P 1'
#
loop_
_entity.id
_entity.type
_entity.pdbx_description
1 polymer ?
#
loop_
_entity_poly.entity_id
_entity_poly.type
_entity_poly.pdbx_seq_one_letter_code
_entity_poly.pdbx_strand_id
1 'polypeptide(L)'
;MKKFTAIMCLALALVTPVFAQGQGEASDIEIGCAIYKFDDTFMTGVRNAIIAAAAETDAKVEVVDSMNIQATQNEKVDLFITKGMDAMQINPVDRTAAGVIIDKAKKANIPVVFFNREPLAEDMAKWDKIYYVGARAEESGTMSGQLVVDYWKSNPKMDKNGDGVLQYVMLKGEPGHQDAELRTEYSIKALQDAGIKVEKLAEDTGMWDRVKGQEKMAAFIASQGDAIEAVFANNDDMALGAIEALKAAGYFKDGKFMPVVGVDATAPALQALEEGTL
;
A
#
# COMPACT_ATOMS: atom_id res chain seq x y z
N MET A 1 57.68 -28.07 -82.78
CA MET A 1 56.45 -27.31 -82.87
C MET A 1 55.51 -27.79 -81.74
N LYS A 2 55.48 -27.08 -80.68
CA LYS A 2 54.65 -27.43 -79.49
C LYS A 2 53.67 -26.30 -79.24
N LYS A 3 52.37 -26.59 -79.34
CA LYS A 3 51.28 -25.64 -79.06
C LYS A 3 51.05 -25.56 -77.53
N PHE A 4 51.16 -24.40 -76.97
CA PHE A 4 50.76 -24.13 -75.62
C PHE A 4 49.32 -23.60 -75.61
N THR A 5 48.44 -24.33 -74.96
CA THR A 5 47.04 -23.92 -74.70
C THR A 5 46.97 -23.32 -73.30
N ALA A 6 46.66 -22.02 -73.22
CA ALA A 6 46.48 -21.35 -71.97
C ALA A 6 45.03 -21.55 -71.51
N ILE A 7 44.80 -22.15 -70.32
CA ILE A 7 43.51 -22.27 -69.64
C ILE A 7 43.40 -21.07 -68.71
N MET A 8 42.38 -20.23 -68.97
CA MET A 8 42.06 -19.07 -68.16
C MET A 8 40.97 -19.49 -67.14
N CYS A 9 41.38 -19.69 -65.86
CA CYS A 9 40.46 -19.94 -64.80
C CYS A 9 39.79 -18.63 -64.36
N LEU A 10 38.49 -18.52 -64.63
CA LEU A 10 37.63 -17.44 -64.13
C LEU A 10 37.21 -17.73 -62.70
N ALA A 11 37.80 -17.06 -61.71
CA ALA A 11 37.40 -17.15 -60.35
C ALA A 11 36.14 -16.26 -60.10
N LEU A 12 34.97 -16.90 -59.97
CA LEU A 12 33.71 -16.23 -59.57
C LEU A 12 33.75 -16.00 -58.11
N ALA A 13 34.00 -14.80 -57.62
CA ALA A 13 33.88 -14.42 -56.24
C ALA A 13 32.39 -14.27 -55.89
N LEU A 14 31.86 -15.24 -55.18
CA LEU A 14 30.56 -15.16 -54.53
C LEU A 14 30.65 -14.16 -53.37
N VAL A 15 30.18 -12.93 -53.59
CA VAL A 15 29.94 -11.97 -52.52
C VAL A 15 28.60 -12.34 -51.89
N THR A 16 28.64 -13.07 -50.77
CA THR A 16 27.46 -13.23 -49.89
C THR A 16 27.25 -11.92 -49.14
N PRO A 17 26.07 -11.29 -49.24
CA PRO A 17 25.77 -10.18 -48.34
C PRO A 17 25.67 -10.72 -46.90
N VAL A 18 26.61 -10.36 -46.06
CA VAL A 18 26.48 -10.50 -44.61
C VAL A 18 25.42 -9.51 -44.20
N PHE A 19 24.18 -9.96 -44.09
CA PHE A 19 23.21 -9.25 -43.30
C PHE A 19 23.70 -9.30 -41.85
N ALA A 20 24.34 -8.24 -41.41
CA ALA A 20 24.48 -7.96 -39.99
C ALA A 20 23.04 -7.79 -39.43
N GLN A 21 22.46 -8.89 -38.95
CA GLN A 21 21.37 -8.77 -38.01
C GLN A 21 21.96 -8.03 -36.80
N GLY A 22 21.72 -6.72 -36.75
CA GLY A 22 21.82 -5.99 -35.50
C GLY A 22 20.86 -6.67 -34.53
N GLN A 23 21.40 -7.53 -33.68
CA GLN A 23 20.76 -7.76 -32.39
C GLN A 23 20.74 -6.37 -31.74
N GLY A 24 19.60 -5.67 -31.85
CA GLY A 24 19.32 -4.59 -30.94
C GLY A 24 19.46 -5.19 -29.57
N GLU A 25 20.43 -4.76 -28.79
CA GLU A 25 20.44 -4.98 -27.36
C GLU A 25 19.06 -4.53 -26.92
N ALA A 26 18.28 -5.47 -26.34
CA ALA A 26 17.05 -5.11 -25.66
C ALA A 26 17.48 -4.07 -24.61
N SER A 27 17.13 -2.81 -24.82
CA SER A 27 17.43 -1.78 -23.84
C SER A 27 16.70 -2.19 -22.58
N ASP A 28 17.44 -2.43 -21.50
CA ASP A 28 16.88 -2.69 -20.19
C ASP A 28 15.86 -1.58 -19.89
N ILE A 29 14.63 -1.97 -19.53
CA ILE A 29 13.59 -1.00 -19.16
C ILE A 29 14.00 -0.37 -17.83
N GLU A 30 14.11 0.95 -17.78
CA GLU A 30 14.45 1.69 -16.56
C GLU A 30 13.20 2.31 -15.93
N ILE A 31 12.92 1.97 -14.67
CA ILE A 31 11.72 2.39 -13.94
C ILE A 31 12.14 3.21 -12.73
N GLY A 32 11.60 4.43 -12.59
CA GLY A 32 11.71 5.23 -11.37
C GLY A 32 10.56 4.94 -10.41
N CYS A 33 10.85 4.52 -9.19
CA CYS A 33 9.84 4.24 -8.17
C CYS A 33 10.01 5.20 -6.97
N ALA A 34 9.03 6.08 -6.73
CA ALA A 34 9.02 6.97 -5.57
C ALA A 34 7.97 6.55 -4.55
N ILE A 35 8.40 6.18 -3.35
CA ILE A 35 7.56 5.78 -2.23
C ILE A 35 7.41 6.97 -1.27
N TYR A 36 6.22 7.18 -0.70
CA TYR A 36 5.93 8.33 0.15
C TYR A 36 6.84 8.41 1.38
N LYS A 37 7.14 7.27 2.01
CA LYS A 37 8.19 7.12 3.03
C LYS A 37 8.64 5.66 3.11
N PHE A 38 9.88 5.41 3.53
CA PHE A 38 10.42 4.07 3.74
C PHE A 38 10.10 3.49 5.12
N ASP A 39 9.88 4.35 6.09
CA ASP A 39 9.54 4.00 7.46
C ASP A 39 8.03 3.70 7.59
N ASP A 40 7.61 2.59 6.98
CA ASP A 40 6.25 2.07 6.96
C ASP A 40 6.33 0.56 6.73
N THR A 41 5.73 -0.24 7.62
CA THR A 41 5.82 -1.71 7.59
C THR A 41 5.21 -2.29 6.33
N PHE A 42 3.98 -1.85 5.95
CA PHE A 42 3.30 -2.31 4.75
C PHE A 42 4.07 -1.92 3.50
N MET A 43 4.49 -0.64 3.40
CA MET A 43 5.23 -0.14 2.24
C MET A 43 6.63 -0.76 2.12
N THR A 44 7.23 -1.21 3.21
CA THR A 44 8.47 -2.02 3.16
C THR A 44 8.21 -3.35 2.44
N GLY A 45 7.10 -4.01 2.71
CA GLY A 45 6.68 -5.21 1.97
C GLY A 45 6.47 -4.94 0.48
N VAL A 46 5.74 -3.87 0.14
CA VAL A 46 5.51 -3.44 -1.25
C VAL A 46 6.81 -3.11 -1.97
N ARG A 47 7.72 -2.35 -1.33
CA ARG A 47 9.05 -2.04 -1.87
C ARG A 47 9.84 -3.28 -2.20
N ASN A 48 9.89 -4.24 -1.29
CA ASN A 48 10.61 -5.49 -1.50
C ASN A 48 9.99 -6.31 -2.64
N ALA A 49 8.67 -6.34 -2.76
CA ALA A 49 7.98 -7.01 -3.86
C ALA A 49 8.26 -6.35 -5.22
N ILE A 50 8.31 -5.01 -5.28
CA ILE A 50 8.67 -4.27 -6.50
C ILE A 50 10.10 -4.62 -6.94
N ILE A 51 11.06 -4.64 -6.01
CA ILE A 51 12.46 -4.98 -6.28
C ILE A 51 12.58 -6.44 -6.75
N ALA A 52 11.88 -7.37 -6.09
CA ALA A 52 11.87 -8.78 -6.47
C ALA A 52 11.26 -8.98 -7.88
N ALA A 53 10.13 -8.36 -8.18
CA ALA A 53 9.48 -8.45 -9.48
C ALA A 53 10.37 -7.87 -10.60
N ALA A 54 11.08 -6.77 -10.35
CA ALA A 54 12.05 -6.23 -11.31
C ALA A 54 13.20 -7.22 -11.58
N ALA A 55 13.68 -7.94 -10.55
CA ALA A 55 14.73 -8.94 -10.71
C ALA A 55 14.30 -10.19 -11.51
N GLU A 56 13.00 -10.43 -11.66
CA GLU A 56 12.43 -11.52 -12.48
C GLU A 56 12.20 -11.10 -13.94
N THR A 57 12.47 -9.85 -14.26
CA THR A 57 12.30 -9.26 -15.60
C THR A 57 13.57 -8.59 -16.05
N ASP A 58 13.63 -8.12 -17.32
CA ASP A 58 14.74 -7.33 -17.83
C ASP A 58 14.63 -5.84 -17.43
N ALA A 59 13.86 -5.52 -16.39
CA ALA A 59 13.65 -4.16 -15.90
C ALA A 59 14.61 -3.81 -14.76
N LYS A 60 15.12 -2.59 -14.79
CA LYS A 60 15.87 -1.99 -13.66
C LYS A 60 14.97 -1.01 -12.94
N VAL A 61 14.83 -1.16 -11.62
CA VAL A 61 14.04 -0.23 -10.82
C VAL A 61 14.95 0.56 -9.88
N GLU A 62 14.84 1.90 -9.93
CA GLU A 62 15.43 2.80 -8.95
C GLU A 62 14.36 3.20 -7.94
N VAL A 63 14.48 2.73 -6.69
CA VAL A 63 13.49 3.02 -5.63
C VAL A 63 14.01 4.10 -4.72
N VAL A 64 13.23 5.16 -4.52
CA VAL A 64 13.62 6.33 -3.71
C VAL A 64 12.58 6.65 -2.64
N ASP A 65 13.06 7.19 -1.52
CA ASP A 65 12.26 7.71 -0.43
C ASP A 65 11.87 9.17 -0.67
N SER A 66 10.58 9.48 -0.55
CA SER A 66 10.07 10.85 -0.58
C SER A 66 10.04 11.49 0.81
N MET A 67 10.40 10.75 1.86
CA MET A 67 10.49 11.21 3.27
C MET A 67 9.19 11.86 3.79
N ASN A 68 8.05 11.46 3.26
CA ASN A 68 6.74 12.04 3.51
C ASN A 68 6.66 13.57 3.23
N ILE A 69 7.45 14.04 2.26
CA ILE A 69 7.51 15.45 1.85
C ILE A 69 7.18 15.56 0.36
N GLN A 70 6.05 16.21 0.04
CA GLN A 70 5.58 16.33 -1.35
C GLN A 70 6.59 17.07 -2.26
N ALA A 71 7.29 18.08 -1.76
CA ALA A 71 8.33 18.78 -2.52
C ALA A 71 9.47 17.83 -2.91
N THR A 72 9.93 17.00 -1.95
CA THR A 72 10.96 15.97 -2.20
C THR A 72 10.49 14.98 -3.27
N GLN A 73 9.22 14.52 -3.20
CA GLN A 73 8.68 13.62 -4.22
C GLN A 73 8.68 14.25 -5.61
N ASN A 74 8.28 15.52 -5.71
CA ASN A 74 8.31 16.26 -6.97
C ASN A 74 9.73 16.39 -7.55
N GLU A 75 10.75 16.57 -6.72
CA GLU A 75 12.16 16.59 -7.12
C GLU A 75 12.63 15.21 -7.62
N LYS A 76 12.17 14.11 -6.98
CA LYS A 76 12.47 12.74 -7.46
C LYS A 76 11.84 12.47 -8.81
N VAL A 77 10.60 12.92 -9.04
CA VAL A 77 9.93 12.83 -10.34
C VAL A 77 10.71 13.62 -11.41
N ASP A 78 11.16 14.84 -11.12
CA ASP A 78 11.98 15.63 -12.03
C ASP A 78 13.31 14.93 -12.35
N LEU A 79 13.92 14.26 -11.36
CA LEU A 79 15.13 13.46 -11.57
C LEU A 79 14.87 12.26 -12.48
N PHE A 80 13.78 11.52 -12.30
CA PHE A 80 13.41 10.40 -13.18
C PHE A 80 13.18 10.85 -14.62
N ILE A 81 12.50 11.99 -14.82
CA ILE A 81 12.31 12.59 -16.14
C ILE A 81 13.67 12.97 -16.76
N THR A 82 14.56 13.58 -15.98
CA THR A 82 15.89 14.00 -16.46
C THR A 82 16.78 12.81 -16.84
N LYS A 83 16.64 11.69 -16.11
CA LYS A 83 17.34 10.44 -16.41
C LYS A 83 16.75 9.71 -17.62
N GLY A 84 15.56 10.08 -18.09
CA GLY A 84 14.90 9.44 -19.22
C GLY A 84 14.33 8.08 -18.87
N MET A 85 13.81 7.89 -17.65
CA MET A 85 13.17 6.64 -17.25
C MET A 85 12.02 6.28 -18.21
N ASP A 86 11.86 5.00 -18.52
CA ASP A 86 10.82 4.50 -19.43
C ASP A 86 9.42 4.52 -18.80
N ALA A 87 9.35 4.39 -17.48
CA ALA A 87 8.11 4.45 -16.71
C ALA A 87 8.37 4.94 -15.27
N MET A 88 7.31 5.40 -14.60
CA MET A 88 7.37 5.74 -13.19
C MET A 88 6.31 4.95 -12.40
N GLN A 89 6.69 4.55 -11.17
CA GLN A 89 5.80 4.00 -10.15
C GLN A 89 5.77 4.99 -8.98
N ILE A 90 4.61 5.52 -8.65
CA ILE A 90 4.48 6.59 -7.65
C ILE A 90 3.47 6.19 -6.57
N ASN A 91 3.96 6.13 -5.33
CA ASN A 91 3.10 6.14 -4.15
C ASN A 91 3.02 7.59 -3.65
N PRO A 92 1.92 8.32 -3.91
CA PRO A 92 1.85 9.74 -3.62
C PRO A 92 2.07 10.06 -2.13
N VAL A 93 2.81 11.11 -1.83
CA VAL A 93 2.81 11.70 -0.48
C VAL A 93 1.43 12.29 -0.20
N ASP A 94 0.96 13.14 -1.09
CA ASP A 94 -0.38 13.73 -1.07
C ASP A 94 -1.12 13.36 -2.37
N ARG A 95 -2.20 12.58 -2.24
CA ARG A 95 -3.00 12.15 -3.37
C ARG A 95 -3.66 13.31 -4.14
N THR A 96 -3.92 14.43 -3.45
CA THR A 96 -4.52 15.63 -4.04
C THR A 96 -3.51 16.46 -4.83
N ALA A 97 -2.21 16.23 -4.65
CA ALA A 97 -1.13 16.87 -5.39
C ALA A 97 -0.64 16.04 -6.60
N ALA A 98 -1.25 14.87 -6.86
CA ALA A 98 -0.84 13.98 -7.95
C ALA A 98 -0.94 14.64 -9.34
N GLY A 99 -1.84 15.58 -9.53
CA GLY A 99 -2.01 16.31 -10.78
C GLY A 99 -0.74 16.97 -11.30
N VAL A 100 0.12 17.48 -10.41
CA VAL A 100 1.42 18.06 -10.77
C VAL A 100 2.37 17.00 -11.34
N ILE A 101 2.39 15.81 -10.74
CA ILE A 101 3.21 14.68 -11.22
C ILE A 101 2.71 14.24 -12.60
N ILE A 102 1.39 14.11 -12.77
CA ILE A 102 0.76 13.71 -14.03
C ILE A 102 1.08 14.71 -15.16
N ASP A 103 0.99 16.00 -14.90
CA ASP A 103 1.29 17.03 -15.90
C ASP A 103 2.76 16.98 -16.35
N LYS A 104 3.70 16.75 -15.43
CA LYS A 104 5.13 16.56 -15.74
C LYS A 104 5.36 15.28 -16.57
N ALA A 105 4.78 14.16 -16.14
CA ALA A 105 4.89 12.87 -16.81
C ALA A 105 4.31 12.91 -18.23
N LYS A 106 3.13 13.52 -18.39
CA LYS A 106 2.49 13.74 -19.70
C LYS A 106 3.37 14.55 -20.65
N LYS A 107 3.97 15.64 -20.16
CA LYS A 107 4.89 16.48 -20.94
C LYS A 107 6.13 15.71 -21.39
N ALA A 108 6.65 14.81 -20.55
CA ALA A 108 7.80 13.96 -20.85
C ALA A 108 7.41 12.68 -21.62
N ASN A 109 6.11 12.40 -21.77
CA ASN A 109 5.55 11.16 -22.35
C ASN A 109 5.99 9.89 -21.61
N ILE A 110 6.17 9.95 -20.28
CA ILE A 110 6.56 8.82 -19.43
C ILE A 110 5.32 8.28 -18.70
N PRO A 111 4.86 7.04 -18.94
CA PRO A 111 3.71 6.46 -18.27
C PRO A 111 3.91 6.37 -16.76
N VAL A 112 2.82 6.50 -15.99
CA VAL A 112 2.86 6.43 -14.52
C VAL A 112 1.87 5.41 -14.01
N VAL A 113 2.35 4.54 -13.13
CA VAL A 113 1.52 3.67 -12.30
C VAL A 113 1.52 4.24 -10.88
N PHE A 114 0.41 4.82 -10.47
CA PHE A 114 0.19 5.16 -9.07
C PHE A 114 -0.17 3.89 -8.29
N PHE A 115 0.22 3.83 -7.03
CA PHE A 115 -0.11 2.66 -6.20
C PHE A 115 -0.38 3.04 -4.75
N ASN A 116 -1.15 2.20 -4.04
CA ASN A 116 -1.61 2.34 -2.66
C ASN A 116 -2.46 3.60 -2.44
N ARG A 117 -1.95 4.81 -2.63
CA ARG A 117 -2.69 6.07 -2.50
C ARG A 117 -3.25 6.48 -3.86
N GLU A 118 -4.57 6.39 -4.01
CA GLU A 118 -5.25 6.67 -5.27
C GLU A 118 -5.34 8.18 -5.52
N PRO A 119 -4.83 8.69 -6.66
CA PRO A 119 -5.06 10.09 -7.06
C PRO A 119 -6.53 10.42 -7.20
N LEU A 120 -6.86 11.71 -7.24
CA LEU A 120 -8.23 12.14 -7.52
C LEU A 120 -8.67 11.71 -8.93
N ALA A 121 -9.94 11.36 -9.10
CA ALA A 121 -10.47 10.89 -10.38
C ALA A 121 -10.29 11.91 -11.52
N GLU A 122 -10.41 13.21 -11.21
CA GLU A 122 -10.15 14.30 -12.15
C GLU A 122 -8.70 14.38 -12.60
N ASP A 123 -7.75 14.04 -11.72
CA ASP A 123 -6.33 13.98 -12.07
C ASP A 123 -6.03 12.75 -12.93
N MET A 124 -6.55 11.59 -12.57
CA MET A 124 -6.41 10.37 -13.37
C MET A 124 -6.96 10.52 -14.80
N ALA A 125 -8.00 11.32 -14.99
CA ALA A 125 -8.62 11.60 -16.29
C ALA A 125 -7.78 12.51 -17.20
N LYS A 126 -6.70 13.16 -16.71
CA LYS A 126 -5.88 14.11 -17.49
C LYS A 126 -5.09 13.47 -18.63
N TRP A 127 -4.82 12.18 -18.53
CA TRP A 127 -4.00 11.47 -19.50
C TRP A 127 -4.27 9.95 -19.49
N ASP A 128 -4.18 9.31 -20.66
CA ASP A 128 -4.49 7.90 -20.91
C ASP A 128 -3.37 6.92 -20.51
N LYS A 129 -2.16 7.42 -20.18
CA LYS A 129 -1.04 6.59 -19.68
C LYS A 129 -0.87 6.68 -18.16
N ILE A 130 -1.94 6.92 -17.45
CA ILE A 130 -2.00 6.92 -15.98
C ILE A 130 -2.78 5.69 -15.53
N TYR A 131 -2.19 4.94 -14.62
CA TYR A 131 -2.75 3.70 -14.08
C TYR A 131 -2.74 3.76 -12.56
N TYR A 132 -3.61 2.98 -11.92
CA TYR A 132 -3.62 2.82 -10.48
C TYR A 132 -3.68 1.35 -10.09
N VAL A 133 -2.89 0.99 -9.07
CA VAL A 133 -2.90 -0.33 -8.43
C VAL A 133 -3.08 -0.14 -6.92
N GLY A 134 -4.17 -0.66 -6.39
CA GLY A 134 -4.49 -0.56 -4.96
C GLY A 134 -5.60 -1.52 -4.55
N ALA A 135 -5.94 -1.49 -3.26
CA ALA A 135 -7.03 -2.29 -2.70
C ALA A 135 -8.37 -1.54 -2.84
N ARG A 136 -9.47 -2.29 -2.77
CA ARG A 136 -10.80 -1.72 -2.55
C ARG A 136 -11.02 -1.55 -1.04
N ALA A 137 -10.87 -0.31 -0.57
CA ALA A 137 -10.88 0.00 0.85
C ALA A 137 -12.24 -0.29 1.51
N GLU A 138 -13.34 -0.17 0.76
CA GLU A 138 -14.69 -0.55 1.19
C GLU A 138 -14.77 -2.03 1.56
N GLU A 139 -14.12 -2.91 0.78
CA GLU A 139 -14.10 -4.34 1.09
C GLU A 139 -13.34 -4.62 2.38
N SER A 140 -12.13 -4.05 2.53
CA SER A 140 -11.34 -4.27 3.74
C SER A 140 -12.01 -3.71 4.99
N GLY A 141 -12.67 -2.55 4.89
CA GLY A 141 -13.51 -2.01 5.95
C GLY A 141 -14.68 -2.95 6.29
N THR A 142 -15.42 -3.40 5.28
CA THR A 142 -16.54 -4.33 5.47
C THR A 142 -16.09 -5.63 6.13
N MET A 143 -14.95 -6.21 5.70
CA MET A 143 -14.40 -7.43 6.30
C MET A 143 -14.03 -7.23 7.77
N SER A 144 -13.37 -6.12 8.11
CA SER A 144 -13.05 -5.78 9.50
C SER A 144 -14.31 -5.66 10.37
N GLY A 145 -15.35 -5.00 9.85
CA GLY A 145 -16.65 -4.91 10.54
C GLY A 145 -17.30 -6.28 10.68
N GLN A 146 -17.26 -7.13 9.64
CA GLN A 146 -17.87 -8.47 9.68
C GLN A 146 -17.22 -9.38 10.73
N LEU A 147 -15.89 -9.31 10.91
CA LEU A 147 -15.21 -10.05 11.97
C LEU A 147 -15.77 -9.68 13.36
N VAL A 148 -15.99 -8.40 13.61
CA VAL A 148 -16.58 -7.94 14.87
C VAL A 148 -18.06 -8.33 14.98
N VAL A 149 -18.84 -8.30 13.89
CA VAL A 149 -20.23 -8.80 13.86
C VAL A 149 -20.28 -10.27 14.27
N ASP A 150 -19.42 -11.11 13.71
CA ASP A 150 -19.40 -12.55 13.96
C ASP A 150 -18.98 -12.83 15.42
N TYR A 151 -18.01 -12.08 15.93
CA TYR A 151 -17.58 -12.18 17.31
C TYR A 151 -18.68 -11.71 18.29
N TRP A 152 -19.34 -10.58 18.02
CA TRP A 152 -20.46 -10.07 18.81
C TRP A 152 -21.60 -11.09 18.92
N LYS A 153 -22.01 -11.67 17.80
CA LYS A 153 -23.10 -12.65 17.77
C LYS A 153 -22.77 -13.97 18.48
N SER A 154 -21.49 -14.37 18.47
CA SER A 154 -21.05 -15.63 19.09
C SER A 154 -20.64 -15.48 20.56
N ASN A 155 -20.40 -14.24 21.03
CA ASN A 155 -19.90 -13.97 22.39
C ASN A 155 -20.75 -12.94 23.13
N PRO A 156 -21.86 -13.35 23.77
CA PRO A 156 -22.74 -12.40 24.52
C PRO A 156 -22.04 -11.60 25.62
N LYS A 157 -20.87 -12.06 26.10
CA LYS A 157 -20.07 -11.36 27.11
C LYS A 157 -19.30 -10.15 26.52
N MET A 158 -19.33 -9.97 25.21
CA MET A 158 -18.76 -8.79 24.58
C MET A 158 -19.55 -7.53 24.93
N ASP A 159 -20.87 -7.64 25.03
CA ASP A 159 -21.77 -6.62 25.64
C ASP A 159 -21.55 -6.61 27.15
N LYS A 160 -20.61 -5.78 27.63
CA LYS A 160 -20.13 -5.79 29.01
C LYS A 160 -21.15 -5.17 29.99
N ASN A 161 -21.91 -4.18 29.51
CA ASN A 161 -22.89 -3.47 30.30
C ASN A 161 -24.33 -4.01 30.11
N GLY A 162 -24.57 -4.87 29.10
CA GLY A 162 -25.85 -5.51 28.83
C GLY A 162 -26.89 -4.60 28.20
N ASP A 163 -26.47 -3.51 27.52
CA ASP A 163 -27.40 -2.54 26.91
C ASP A 163 -27.74 -2.84 25.44
N GLY A 164 -27.09 -3.83 24.83
CA GLY A 164 -27.29 -4.23 23.44
C GLY A 164 -26.72 -3.25 22.42
N VAL A 165 -25.77 -2.42 22.85
CA VAL A 165 -25.03 -1.46 22.01
C VAL A 165 -23.55 -1.82 22.06
N LEU A 166 -22.87 -1.85 20.92
CA LEU A 166 -21.42 -2.06 20.88
C LEU A 166 -20.68 -0.74 21.05
N GLN A 167 -20.00 -0.56 22.18
CA GLN A 167 -19.16 0.58 22.45
C GLN A 167 -17.76 0.38 21.90
N TYR A 168 -17.35 1.21 20.93
CA TYR A 168 -16.07 1.04 20.25
C TYR A 168 -15.20 2.28 20.25
N VAL A 169 -13.91 2.07 20.05
CA VAL A 169 -12.92 3.12 19.72
C VAL A 169 -12.33 2.88 18.33
N MET A 170 -11.94 3.97 17.67
CA MET A 170 -11.42 3.96 16.30
C MET A 170 -10.05 4.62 16.22
N LEU A 171 -9.07 3.89 15.71
CA LEU A 171 -7.75 4.40 15.32
C LEU A 171 -7.72 4.59 13.80
N LYS A 172 -7.86 5.84 13.37
CA LYS A 172 -7.84 6.19 11.95
C LYS A 172 -6.41 6.33 11.42
N GLY A 173 -6.26 6.06 10.13
CA GLY A 173 -5.06 6.38 9.38
C GLY A 173 -4.88 7.88 9.18
N GLU A 174 -4.14 8.25 8.16
CA GLU A 174 -3.89 9.66 7.81
C GLU A 174 -5.17 10.34 7.30
N PRO A 175 -5.55 11.51 7.82
CA PRO A 175 -6.71 12.26 7.36
C PRO A 175 -6.64 12.58 5.86
N GLY A 176 -7.75 12.38 5.14
CA GLY A 176 -7.82 12.60 3.68
C GLY A 176 -7.29 11.44 2.83
N HIS A 177 -6.70 10.42 3.44
CA HIS A 177 -6.36 9.18 2.75
C HIS A 177 -7.64 8.37 2.50
N GLN A 178 -7.89 7.97 1.23
CA GLN A 178 -9.14 7.26 0.88
C GLN A 178 -9.34 5.99 1.71
N ASP A 179 -8.29 5.22 1.97
CA ASP A 179 -8.39 3.99 2.77
C ASP A 179 -8.77 4.29 4.23
N ALA A 180 -8.26 5.38 4.81
CA ALA A 180 -8.61 5.74 6.18
C ALA A 180 -10.09 6.08 6.30
N GLU A 181 -10.63 6.85 5.37
CA GLU A 181 -12.04 7.24 5.38
C GLU A 181 -12.95 6.04 5.10
N LEU A 182 -12.66 5.28 4.05
CA LEU A 182 -13.50 4.16 3.62
C LEU A 182 -13.43 2.97 4.59
N ARG A 183 -12.26 2.61 5.10
CA ARG A 183 -12.14 1.55 6.11
C ARG A 183 -12.90 1.92 7.39
N THR A 184 -12.83 3.18 7.82
CA THR A 184 -13.58 3.68 8.96
C THR A 184 -15.09 3.60 8.73
N GLU A 185 -15.58 4.11 7.59
CA GLU A 185 -16.99 4.12 7.26
C GLU A 185 -17.56 2.70 7.15
N TYR A 186 -16.93 1.88 6.32
CA TYR A 186 -17.48 0.56 5.96
C TYR A 186 -17.34 -0.47 7.06
N SER A 187 -16.39 -0.35 7.98
CA SER A 187 -16.33 -1.22 9.17
C SER A 187 -17.53 -1.02 10.08
N ILE A 188 -17.93 0.23 10.29
CA ILE A 188 -19.09 0.56 11.12
C ILE A 188 -20.38 0.28 10.38
N LYS A 189 -20.41 0.56 9.08
CA LYS A 189 -21.57 0.23 8.25
C LYS A 189 -21.89 -1.28 8.27
N ALA A 190 -20.89 -2.15 8.26
CA ALA A 190 -21.11 -3.60 8.36
C ALA A 190 -21.83 -4.01 9.65
N LEU A 191 -21.51 -3.38 10.79
CA LEU A 191 -22.21 -3.59 12.07
C LEU A 191 -23.66 -3.12 11.99
N GLN A 192 -23.89 -1.92 11.45
CA GLN A 192 -25.22 -1.34 11.30
C GLN A 192 -26.09 -2.18 10.36
N ASP A 193 -25.55 -2.62 9.23
CA ASP A 193 -26.24 -3.49 8.26
C ASP A 193 -26.60 -4.87 8.89
N ALA A 194 -25.78 -5.34 9.85
CA ALA A 194 -26.06 -6.55 10.62
C ALA A 194 -27.07 -6.35 11.76
N GLY A 195 -27.61 -5.12 11.94
CA GLY A 195 -28.58 -4.74 12.95
C GLY A 195 -27.99 -4.50 14.34
N ILE A 196 -26.67 -4.35 14.47
CA ILE A 196 -25.99 -4.05 15.73
C ILE A 196 -26.01 -2.54 15.95
N LYS A 197 -26.50 -2.09 17.08
CA LYS A 197 -26.38 -0.69 17.50
C LYS A 197 -24.96 -0.43 17.93
N VAL A 198 -24.42 0.72 17.55
CA VAL A 198 -23.03 1.08 17.82
C VAL A 198 -22.93 2.45 18.47
N GLU A 199 -22.01 2.60 19.40
CA GLU A 199 -21.65 3.88 20.01
C GLU A 199 -20.15 4.09 19.92
N LYS A 200 -19.73 5.18 19.28
CA LYS A 200 -18.33 5.55 19.20
C LYS A 200 -17.91 6.31 20.44
N LEU A 201 -17.11 5.69 21.31
CA LEU A 201 -16.62 6.31 22.54
C LEU A 201 -15.48 7.31 22.26
N ALA A 202 -14.61 6.97 21.32
CA ALA A 202 -13.49 7.83 20.91
C ALA A 202 -12.98 7.49 19.51
N GLU A 203 -12.40 8.50 18.86
CA GLU A 203 -11.71 8.37 17.58
C GLU A 203 -10.52 9.32 17.56
N ASP A 204 -9.37 8.86 17.09
CA ASP A 204 -8.22 9.71 16.83
C ASP A 204 -7.37 9.13 15.70
N THR A 205 -6.48 9.92 15.14
CA THR A 205 -5.59 9.48 14.06
C THR A 205 -4.26 8.98 14.60
N GLY A 206 -3.89 7.74 14.23
CA GLY A 206 -2.58 7.15 14.49
C GLY A 206 -1.62 7.24 13.30
N MET A 207 -2.03 7.87 12.18
CA MET A 207 -1.16 8.15 11.03
C MET A 207 -0.44 6.90 10.48
N TRP A 208 -1.08 5.73 10.51
CA TRP A 208 -0.55 4.42 10.12
C TRP A 208 0.63 3.92 10.99
N ASP A 209 0.89 4.57 12.13
CA ASP A 209 2.08 4.39 12.95
C ASP A 209 1.77 3.61 14.23
N ARG A 210 2.61 2.62 14.56
CA ARG A 210 2.43 1.74 15.72
C ARG A 210 2.55 2.49 17.04
N VAL A 211 3.53 3.38 17.16
CA VAL A 211 3.76 4.14 18.41
C VAL A 211 2.59 5.07 18.67
N LYS A 212 2.12 5.77 17.63
CA LYS A 212 0.93 6.62 17.73
C LYS A 212 -0.32 5.81 18.04
N GLY A 213 -0.49 4.64 17.44
CA GLY A 213 -1.58 3.70 17.76
C GLY A 213 -1.57 3.34 19.26
N GLN A 214 -0.39 3.04 19.81
CA GLN A 214 -0.22 2.76 21.23
C GLN A 214 -0.55 3.96 22.12
N GLU A 215 -0.04 5.16 21.78
CA GLU A 215 -0.31 6.40 22.53
C GLU A 215 -1.80 6.74 22.55
N LYS A 216 -2.47 6.66 21.40
CA LYS A 216 -3.91 6.94 21.29
C LYS A 216 -4.74 5.92 22.04
N MET A 217 -4.43 4.63 21.93
CA MET A 217 -5.14 3.61 22.68
C MET A 217 -4.94 3.75 24.19
N ALA A 218 -3.74 4.09 24.65
CA ALA A 218 -3.51 4.36 26.07
C ALA A 218 -4.37 5.54 26.58
N ALA A 219 -4.53 6.60 25.78
CA ALA A 219 -5.42 7.72 26.09
C ALA A 219 -6.91 7.29 26.11
N PHE A 220 -7.34 6.44 25.18
CA PHE A 220 -8.70 5.89 25.16
C PHE A 220 -8.98 5.03 26.42
N ILE A 221 -8.04 4.17 26.81
CA ILE A 221 -8.16 3.37 28.04
C ILE A 221 -8.26 4.28 29.25
N ALA A 222 -7.44 5.33 29.34
CA ALA A 222 -7.47 6.25 30.47
C ALA A 222 -8.78 7.04 30.58
N SER A 223 -9.43 7.36 29.44
CA SER A 223 -10.67 8.15 29.43
C SER A 223 -11.93 7.32 29.45
N GLN A 224 -11.96 6.15 28.84
CA GLN A 224 -13.17 5.32 28.68
C GLN A 224 -13.12 4.02 29.50
N GLY A 225 -11.92 3.55 29.86
CA GLY A 225 -11.72 2.39 30.72
C GLY A 225 -12.41 1.13 30.20
N ASP A 226 -13.15 0.47 31.08
CA ASP A 226 -13.82 -0.79 30.77
C ASP A 226 -15.07 -0.64 29.88
N ALA A 227 -15.50 0.60 29.57
CA ALA A 227 -16.61 0.83 28.65
C ALA A 227 -16.25 0.43 27.19
N ILE A 228 -14.96 0.33 26.83
CA ILE A 228 -14.55 -0.08 25.49
C ILE A 228 -14.82 -1.57 25.30
N GLU A 229 -15.52 -1.93 24.24
CA GLU A 229 -15.87 -3.31 23.89
C GLU A 229 -15.20 -3.81 22.61
N ALA A 230 -14.81 -2.90 21.71
CA ALA A 230 -14.03 -3.23 20.53
C ALA A 230 -13.08 -2.10 20.13
N VAL A 231 -11.96 -2.48 19.48
CA VAL A 231 -10.99 -1.55 18.89
C VAL A 231 -10.93 -1.79 17.38
N PHE A 232 -11.25 -0.76 16.62
CA PHE A 232 -11.03 -0.74 15.19
C PHE A 232 -9.77 0.06 14.87
N ALA A 233 -8.86 -0.53 14.10
CA ALA A 233 -7.70 0.17 13.56
C ALA A 233 -7.69 0.05 12.03
N ASN A 234 -7.43 1.15 11.34
CA ASN A 234 -7.43 1.15 9.89
C ASN A 234 -6.24 0.38 9.28
N ASN A 235 -5.20 0.05 10.07
CA ASN A 235 -4.12 -0.85 9.66
C ASN A 235 -3.56 -1.65 10.82
N ASP A 236 -2.72 -2.63 10.50
CA ASP A 236 -2.11 -3.55 11.46
C ASP A 236 -1.14 -2.85 12.43
N ASP A 237 -0.34 -1.92 11.96
CA ASP A 237 0.63 -1.24 12.85
C ASP A 237 -0.08 -0.47 13.97
N MET A 238 -1.15 0.23 13.67
CA MET A 238 -1.96 0.88 14.72
C MET A 238 -2.67 -0.14 15.60
N ALA A 239 -3.17 -1.26 15.05
CA ALA A 239 -3.76 -2.36 15.82
C ALA A 239 -2.74 -2.99 16.78
N LEU A 240 -1.52 -3.27 16.31
CA LEU A 240 -0.44 -3.78 17.15
C LEU A 240 -0.04 -2.79 18.25
N GLY A 241 -0.01 -1.49 17.93
CA GLY A 241 0.18 -0.45 18.95
C GLY A 241 -0.92 -0.46 20.00
N ALA A 242 -2.18 -0.59 19.58
CA ALA A 242 -3.32 -0.73 20.51
C ALA A 242 -3.20 -1.97 21.40
N ILE A 243 -2.78 -3.10 20.83
CA ILE A 243 -2.54 -4.34 21.58
C ILE A 243 -1.48 -4.15 22.66
N GLU A 244 -0.39 -3.42 22.38
CA GLU A 244 0.63 -3.13 23.40
C GLU A 244 0.07 -2.27 24.55
N ALA A 245 -0.75 -1.26 24.26
CA ALA A 245 -1.41 -0.46 25.29
C ALA A 245 -2.40 -1.30 26.12
N LEU A 246 -3.16 -2.20 25.47
CA LEU A 246 -4.07 -3.12 26.13
C LEU A 246 -3.33 -4.13 27.01
N LYS A 247 -2.21 -4.70 26.55
CA LYS A 247 -1.35 -5.59 27.37
C LYS A 247 -0.83 -4.86 28.61
N ALA A 248 -0.40 -3.60 28.46
CA ALA A 248 0.03 -2.78 29.60
C ALA A 248 -1.09 -2.52 30.60
N ALA A 249 -2.35 -2.43 30.15
CA ALA A 249 -3.55 -2.29 30.98
C ALA A 249 -4.09 -3.63 31.50
N GLY A 250 -3.38 -4.74 31.29
CA GLY A 250 -3.72 -6.06 31.82
C GLY A 250 -4.72 -6.86 30.97
N TYR A 251 -4.99 -6.45 29.73
CA TYR A 251 -5.76 -7.27 28.79
C TYR A 251 -4.93 -8.45 28.27
N PHE A 252 -5.63 -9.43 27.69
CA PHE A 252 -5.08 -10.71 27.22
C PHE A 252 -4.41 -11.56 28.32
N LYS A 253 -4.82 -11.31 29.58
CA LYS A 253 -4.45 -12.10 30.76
C LYS A 253 -5.67 -12.36 31.62
N ASP A 254 -5.68 -13.47 32.35
CA ASP A 254 -6.70 -13.81 33.36
C ASP A 254 -8.15 -13.73 32.83
N GLY A 255 -8.34 -14.03 31.53
CA GLY A 255 -9.65 -13.99 30.88
C GLY A 255 -10.16 -12.58 30.50
N LYS A 256 -9.37 -11.51 30.71
CA LYS A 256 -9.70 -10.18 30.23
C LYS A 256 -9.31 -10.03 28.77
N PHE A 257 -10.28 -9.98 27.88
CA PHE A 257 -10.10 -9.91 26.43
C PHE A 257 -10.66 -8.62 25.85
N MET A 258 -10.11 -8.17 24.72
CA MET A 258 -10.57 -7.05 23.93
C MET A 258 -10.46 -7.41 22.44
N PRO A 259 -11.55 -7.42 21.68
CA PRO A 259 -11.48 -7.57 20.23
C PRO A 259 -10.75 -6.38 19.60
N VAL A 260 -9.73 -6.68 18.80
CA VAL A 260 -8.99 -5.69 18.01
C VAL A 260 -8.98 -6.17 16.58
N VAL A 261 -9.28 -5.29 15.63
CA VAL A 261 -9.20 -5.58 14.20
C VAL A 261 -8.24 -4.61 13.50
N GLY A 262 -7.48 -5.12 12.56
CA GLY A 262 -6.54 -4.40 11.70
C GLY A 262 -6.80 -4.68 10.22
N VAL A 263 -5.89 -4.23 9.37
CA VAL A 263 -5.87 -4.48 7.92
C VAL A 263 -4.40 -4.56 7.50
N ASP A 264 -4.04 -5.35 6.52
CA ASP A 264 -2.79 -5.53 5.78
C ASP A 264 -2.22 -6.95 5.84
N ALA A 265 -2.50 -7.72 6.87
CA ALA A 265 -1.93 -9.07 7.13
C ALA A 265 -0.38 -9.04 7.16
N THR A 266 0.20 -8.04 7.82
CA THR A 266 1.64 -7.94 8.00
C THR A 266 2.16 -9.11 8.86
N ALA A 267 3.42 -9.52 8.66
CA ALA A 267 3.96 -10.66 9.41
C ALA A 267 3.84 -10.50 10.95
N PRO A 268 4.07 -9.31 11.56
CA PRO A 268 3.82 -9.13 12.98
C PRO A 268 2.33 -9.24 13.38
N ALA A 269 1.41 -8.83 12.51
CA ALA A 269 -0.02 -8.95 12.76
C ALA A 269 -0.50 -10.41 12.67
N LEU A 270 0.00 -11.19 11.71
CA LEU A 270 -0.26 -12.62 11.63
C LEU A 270 0.23 -13.35 12.89
N GLN A 271 1.38 -12.97 13.44
CA GLN A 271 1.83 -13.49 14.73
C GLN A 271 0.87 -13.10 15.86
N ALA A 272 0.40 -11.85 15.93
CA ALA A 272 -0.55 -11.40 16.95
C ALA A 272 -1.89 -12.14 16.83
N LEU A 273 -2.31 -12.49 15.60
CA LEU A 273 -3.49 -13.31 15.33
C LEU A 273 -3.29 -14.74 15.88
N GLU A 274 -2.13 -15.36 15.64
CA GLU A 274 -1.79 -16.69 16.21
C GLU A 274 -1.74 -16.67 17.75
N GLU A 275 -1.30 -15.55 18.33
CA GLU A 275 -1.30 -15.33 19.78
C GLU A 275 -2.72 -15.06 20.35
N GLY A 276 -3.72 -14.82 19.49
CA GLY A 276 -5.10 -14.50 19.87
C GLY A 276 -5.26 -13.10 20.45
N THR A 277 -4.46 -12.15 20.02
CA THR A 277 -4.53 -10.74 20.48
C THR A 277 -5.05 -9.78 19.40
N LEU A 278 -5.08 -10.25 18.13
CA LEU A 278 -5.65 -9.56 16.98
C LEU A 278 -6.77 -10.40 16.36
#